data_7c40d012864b9380010bf17937425f3a
#
_entry.id   7c40d012864b9380010bf17937425f3a
#
_cell.length_a   1.000
_cell.length_b   1.000
_cell.length_c   1.000
_cell.angle_alpha   90.00
_cell.angle_beta   90.00
_cell.angle_gamma   90.00
#
_symmetry.space_group_name_H-M   'P 1'
#
loop_
_entity.id
_entity.type
_entity.pdbx_description
1 polymer ?
#
loop_
_entity_poly.entity_id
_entity_poly.type
_entity_poly.pdbx_seq_one_letter_code
_entity_poly.pdbx_strand_id
1 'polypeptide(L)'
;MKNKILIVIAFFSISYANAQSYFGYLNDNYAGVHSVINNPANIVDSRYRTDINLVSFSGLLTNDYYGAKIGDALKSDYDFERDAKQYPTDSNNFLVNIDVLGPSFMFNLNKKSSLALFTRARSITHLSNISGKALNDIQEDINENYQVNNQNFSIAANAWGEFGV
;
A
#
# COMPACT_ATOMS: atom_id res chain seq x y z
N MET A 1 -30.40 18.94 8.83
CA MET A 1 -30.37 17.46 8.94
C MET A 1 -29.74 16.79 7.73
N LYS A 2 -30.00 17.20 6.46
CA LYS A 2 -29.43 16.60 5.26
C LYS A 2 -27.88 16.54 5.24
N ASN A 3 -27.19 17.58 5.67
CA ASN A 3 -25.71 17.61 5.66
C ASN A 3 -25.08 16.64 6.68
N LYS A 4 -25.77 16.35 7.78
CA LYS A 4 -25.29 15.36 8.77
C LYS A 4 -25.40 13.92 8.25
N ILE A 5 -26.43 13.64 7.46
CA ILE A 5 -26.64 12.34 6.81
C ILE A 5 -25.57 12.11 5.73
N LEU A 6 -25.23 13.14 4.93
CA LEU A 6 -24.16 13.07 3.93
C LEU A 6 -22.79 12.78 4.55
N ILE A 7 -22.47 13.37 5.69
CA ILE A 7 -21.22 13.11 6.44
C ILE A 7 -21.19 11.66 6.95
N VAL A 8 -22.31 11.15 7.46
CA VAL A 8 -22.39 9.75 7.92
C VAL A 8 -22.23 8.76 6.76
N ILE A 9 -22.85 9.03 5.60
CA ILE A 9 -22.69 8.19 4.40
C ILE A 9 -21.25 8.23 3.89
N ALA A 10 -20.60 9.39 3.86
CA ALA A 10 -19.19 9.53 3.50
C ALA A 10 -18.27 8.74 4.46
N PHE A 11 -18.57 8.73 5.75
CA PHE A 11 -17.79 7.96 6.74
C PHE A 11 -17.95 6.44 6.57
N PHE A 12 -19.14 5.96 6.22
CA PHE A 12 -19.37 4.53 5.94
C PHE A 12 -18.75 4.06 4.62
N SER A 13 -18.54 4.95 3.64
CA SER A 13 -17.89 4.62 2.36
C SER A 13 -16.40 4.34 2.50
N ILE A 14 -15.76 4.79 3.58
CA ILE A 14 -14.33 4.59 3.85
C ILE A 14 -14.03 3.15 4.35
N SER A 15 -15.05 2.42 4.84
CA SER A 15 -14.88 1.13 5.49
C SER A 15 -14.51 -0.03 4.56
N TYR A 16 -14.51 0.17 3.25
CA TYR A 16 -14.18 -0.85 2.24
C TYR A 16 -12.95 -0.50 1.40
N ALA A 17 -12.09 0.38 1.91
CA ALA A 17 -10.83 0.68 1.24
C ALA A 17 -9.91 -0.54 1.30
N ASN A 18 -9.98 -1.38 0.27
CA ASN A 18 -8.96 -2.39 0.05
C ASN A 18 -7.64 -1.66 -0.24
N ALA A 19 -6.58 -2.12 0.40
CA ALA A 19 -5.25 -1.61 0.21
C ALA A 19 -4.80 -1.84 -1.25
N GLN A 20 -4.79 -0.80 -2.05
CA GLN A 20 -4.42 -0.82 -3.46
C GLN A 20 -3.14 -0.05 -3.67
N SER A 21 -2.27 -0.57 -4.52
CA SER A 21 -1.14 0.21 -5.05
C SER A 21 -1.66 1.45 -5.76
N TYR A 22 -1.02 2.60 -5.58
CA TYR A 22 -1.43 3.89 -6.16
C TYR A 22 -2.90 4.27 -5.87
N PHE A 23 -3.29 4.17 -4.60
CA PHE A 23 -4.66 4.36 -4.11
C PHE A 23 -5.36 5.58 -4.76
N GLY A 24 -6.50 5.31 -5.41
CA GLY A 24 -7.35 6.32 -6.05
C GLY A 24 -6.80 6.91 -7.37
N TYR A 25 -5.50 6.85 -7.62
CA TYR A 25 -4.87 7.49 -8.78
C TYR A 25 -5.09 6.72 -10.08
N LEU A 26 -5.03 5.39 -10.05
CA LEU A 26 -5.09 4.55 -11.27
C LEU A 26 -6.41 4.65 -12.05
N ASN A 27 -7.48 5.07 -11.40
CA ASN A 27 -8.81 5.20 -11.99
C ASN A 27 -9.17 6.65 -12.34
N ASP A 28 -8.24 7.58 -12.14
CA ASP A 28 -8.44 8.98 -12.50
C ASP A 28 -8.27 9.17 -14.02
N ASN A 29 -9.07 10.04 -14.62
CA ASN A 29 -8.92 10.45 -16.03
C ASN A 29 -7.57 11.12 -16.33
N TYR A 30 -6.87 11.56 -15.31
CA TYR A 30 -5.53 12.15 -15.37
C TYR A 30 -4.42 11.18 -14.94
N ALA A 31 -4.70 9.89 -14.77
CA ALA A 31 -3.71 8.90 -14.42
C ALA A 31 -2.68 8.63 -15.53
N GLY A 32 -3.00 9.01 -16.76
CA GLY A 32 -2.06 8.85 -17.87
C GLY A 32 -1.62 7.40 -18.05
N VAL A 33 -0.31 7.19 -18.22
CA VAL A 33 0.27 5.86 -18.40
C VAL A 33 0.08 4.93 -17.19
N HIS A 34 -0.13 5.49 -15.99
CA HIS A 34 -0.38 4.67 -14.80
C HIS A 34 -1.69 3.87 -14.88
N SER A 35 -2.68 4.38 -15.62
CA SER A 35 -3.97 3.70 -15.75
C SER A 35 -3.85 2.35 -16.48
N VAL A 36 -2.81 2.16 -17.31
CA VAL A 36 -2.59 0.91 -18.08
C VAL A 36 -2.43 -0.31 -17.16
N ILE A 37 -1.83 -0.12 -15.98
CA ILE A 37 -1.61 -1.21 -15.03
C ILE A 37 -2.89 -1.70 -14.35
N ASN A 38 -3.95 -0.93 -14.39
CA ASN A 38 -5.25 -1.32 -13.89
C ASN A 38 -6.18 -1.80 -15.00
N ASN A 39 -6.28 -1.03 -16.07
CA ASN A 39 -7.06 -1.38 -17.26
C ASN A 39 -6.44 -0.71 -18.51
N PRO A 40 -5.87 -1.47 -19.45
CA PRO A 40 -5.28 -0.90 -20.66
C PRO A 40 -6.23 -0.03 -21.49
N ALA A 41 -7.53 -0.27 -21.43
CA ALA A 41 -8.51 0.56 -22.14
C ALA A 41 -8.59 2.01 -21.65
N ASN A 42 -8.20 2.27 -20.40
CA ASN A 42 -8.26 3.61 -19.81
C ASN A 42 -7.33 4.62 -20.52
N ILE A 43 -6.26 4.16 -21.19
CA ILE A 43 -5.35 5.06 -21.89
C ILE A 43 -6.00 5.70 -23.13
N VAL A 44 -7.02 5.07 -23.70
CA VAL A 44 -7.73 5.63 -24.87
C VAL A 44 -8.58 6.83 -24.46
N ASP A 45 -9.17 6.79 -23.25
CA ASP A 45 -10.02 7.87 -22.71
C ASP A 45 -9.25 8.84 -21.81
N SER A 46 -7.94 8.70 -21.76
CA SER A 46 -7.08 9.60 -20.98
C SER A 46 -7.17 11.04 -21.46
N ARG A 47 -7.15 11.99 -20.53
CA ARG A 47 -7.07 13.43 -20.82
C ARG A 47 -5.72 13.85 -21.38
N TYR A 48 -4.69 13.03 -21.24
CA TYR A 48 -3.37 13.26 -21.80
C TYR A 48 -3.25 12.64 -23.19
N ARG A 49 -2.71 13.39 -24.14
CA ARG A 49 -2.33 12.86 -25.46
C ARG A 49 -1.05 12.07 -25.41
N THR A 50 -0.13 12.52 -24.58
CA THR A 50 1.17 11.89 -24.33
C THR A 50 1.46 12.02 -22.86
N ASP A 51 1.93 10.95 -22.27
CA ASP A 51 2.38 10.94 -20.87
C ASP A 51 3.65 10.07 -20.76
N ILE A 52 4.60 10.56 -19.98
CA ILE A 52 5.88 9.91 -19.72
C ILE A 52 6.08 9.84 -18.22
N ASN A 53 6.23 8.63 -17.73
CA ASN A 53 6.67 8.37 -16.36
C ASN A 53 8.14 7.93 -16.39
N LEU A 54 8.96 8.57 -15.60
CA LEU A 54 10.35 8.13 -15.42
C LEU A 54 10.45 7.06 -14.36
N VAL A 55 9.87 7.32 -13.18
CA VAL A 55 9.75 6.37 -12.09
C VAL A 55 8.62 6.81 -11.16
N SER A 56 7.84 5.86 -10.71
CA SER A 56 6.83 6.08 -9.65
C SER A 56 6.93 4.96 -8.63
N PHE A 57 6.68 5.30 -7.39
CA PHE A 57 6.74 4.38 -6.26
C PHE A 57 5.42 4.36 -5.51
N SER A 58 4.97 3.18 -5.16
CA SER A 58 3.87 2.96 -4.23
C SER A 58 4.27 1.92 -3.21
N GLY A 59 4.06 2.23 -1.95
CA GLY A 59 4.33 1.32 -0.85
C GLY A 59 3.14 1.21 0.08
N LEU A 60 2.92 0.01 0.57
CA LEU A 60 1.93 -0.27 1.60
C LEU A 60 2.56 -1.15 2.66
N LEU A 61 2.46 -0.71 3.90
CA LEU A 61 2.78 -1.50 5.08
C LEU A 61 1.52 -1.65 5.91
N THR A 62 1.13 -2.87 6.18
CA THR A 62 0.07 -3.16 7.14
C THR A 62 0.56 -4.11 8.21
N ASN A 63 0.07 -3.96 9.42
CA ASN A 63 0.39 -4.82 10.54
C ASN A 63 -0.74 -4.79 11.58
N ASP A 64 -0.73 -5.75 12.47
CA ASP A 64 -1.62 -5.82 13.65
C ASP A 64 -0.85 -5.64 14.98
N TYR A 65 0.45 -5.31 14.90
CA TYR A 65 1.30 -5.09 16.07
C TYR A 65 1.34 -3.62 16.49
N TYR A 66 1.53 -2.69 15.53
CA TYR A 66 1.55 -1.26 15.80
C TYR A 66 0.22 -0.61 15.44
N GLY A 67 -0.22 0.30 16.30
CA GLY A 67 -1.39 1.12 16.03
C GLY A 67 -1.22 2.55 16.50
N ALA A 68 -1.77 3.48 15.76
CA ALA A 68 -1.85 4.88 16.11
C ALA A 68 -3.26 5.40 15.88
N LYS A 69 -3.72 6.32 16.73
CA LYS A 69 -4.94 7.07 16.42
C LYS A 69 -4.62 8.11 15.36
N ILE A 70 -5.44 8.18 14.31
CA ILE A 70 -5.24 9.13 13.21
C ILE A 70 -5.07 10.56 13.73
N GLY A 71 -5.88 10.99 14.72
CA GLY A 71 -5.78 12.33 15.30
C GLY A 71 -4.47 12.59 16.03
N ASP A 72 -3.82 11.58 16.56
CA ASP A 72 -2.51 11.71 17.20
C ASP A 72 -1.40 11.68 16.15
N ALA A 73 -1.48 10.79 15.17
CA ALA A 73 -0.52 10.67 14.08
C ALA A 73 -0.44 11.92 13.18
N LEU A 74 -1.45 12.78 13.18
CA LEU A 74 -1.47 14.04 12.43
C LEU A 74 -0.90 15.24 13.22
N LYS A 75 -0.49 15.04 14.47
CA LYS A 75 0.15 16.10 15.26
C LYS A 75 1.59 16.30 14.80
N SER A 76 2.07 17.54 14.81
CA SER A 76 3.43 17.89 14.37
C SER A 76 4.52 17.34 15.30
N ASP A 77 4.18 16.98 16.52
CA ASP A 77 5.07 16.43 17.56
C ASP A 77 4.94 14.91 17.72
N TYR A 78 4.15 14.26 16.85
CA TYR A 78 4.01 12.81 16.85
C TYR A 78 5.32 12.13 16.48
N ASP A 79 5.76 11.25 17.35
CA ASP A 79 6.92 10.38 17.15
C ASP A 79 6.45 8.92 17.15
N PHE A 80 6.70 8.23 16.04
CA PHE A 80 6.21 6.86 15.88
C PHE A 80 6.82 5.90 16.90
N GLU A 81 8.10 6.03 17.20
CA GLU A 81 8.79 5.12 18.14
C GLU A 81 8.29 5.30 19.56
N ARG A 82 7.97 6.55 19.94
CA ARG A 82 7.48 6.90 21.28
C ARG A 82 5.97 6.72 21.45
N ASP A 83 5.19 7.12 20.43
CA ASP A 83 3.75 7.36 20.56
C ASP A 83 2.88 6.24 19.95
N ALA A 84 3.44 5.38 19.11
CA ALA A 84 2.72 4.25 18.56
C ALA A 84 2.44 3.21 19.65
N LYS A 85 1.18 2.80 19.75
CA LYS A 85 0.80 1.73 20.67
C LYS A 85 1.19 0.39 20.10
N GLN A 86 1.77 -0.44 20.93
CA GLN A 86 2.08 -1.82 20.61
C GLN A 86 0.97 -2.75 21.10
N TYR A 87 0.62 -3.73 20.27
CA TYR A 87 -0.38 -4.76 20.55
C TYR A 87 0.26 -6.14 20.39
N PRO A 88 1.16 -6.52 21.34
CA PRO A 88 1.85 -7.80 21.25
C PRO A 88 0.90 -8.96 21.51
N THR A 89 0.78 -9.86 20.55
CA THR A 89 0.06 -11.12 20.66
C THR A 89 1.00 -12.30 20.43
N ASP A 90 0.51 -13.52 20.59
CA ASP A 90 1.31 -14.71 20.24
C ASP A 90 1.43 -14.88 18.70
N SER A 91 0.64 -14.14 17.92
CA SER A 91 0.57 -14.26 16.47
C SER A 91 0.28 -12.91 15.82
N ASN A 92 1.30 -12.09 15.65
CA ASN A 92 1.19 -10.85 14.89
C ASN A 92 1.59 -11.06 13.42
N ASN A 93 1.07 -10.20 12.56
CA ASN A 93 1.25 -10.28 11.12
C ASN A 93 1.71 -8.94 10.56
N PHE A 94 2.56 -9.01 9.54
CA PHE A 94 3.03 -7.84 8.79
C PHE A 94 2.91 -8.13 7.30
N LEU A 95 2.45 -7.16 6.54
CA LEU A 95 2.43 -7.22 5.08
C LEU A 95 3.12 -5.98 4.52
N VAL A 96 4.08 -6.21 3.66
CA VAL A 96 4.76 -5.16 2.90
C VAL A 96 4.48 -5.38 1.42
N ASN A 97 3.93 -4.37 0.76
CA ASN A 97 3.74 -4.36 -0.69
C ASN A 97 4.49 -3.15 -1.26
N ILE A 98 5.41 -3.41 -2.17
CA ILE A 98 6.19 -2.42 -2.89
C ILE A 98 5.88 -2.56 -4.37
N ASP A 99 5.61 -1.43 -5.01
CA ASP A 99 5.27 -1.35 -6.42
C ASP A 99 6.03 -0.17 -7.05
N VAL A 100 6.86 -0.47 -8.02
CA VAL A 100 7.68 0.53 -8.72
C VAL A 100 7.33 0.47 -10.20
N LEU A 101 6.71 1.52 -10.71
CA LEU A 101 6.55 1.72 -12.14
C LEU A 101 7.81 2.41 -12.66
N GLY A 102 8.57 1.71 -13.47
CA GLY A 102 9.78 2.21 -14.13
C GLY A 102 9.48 3.09 -15.33
N PRO A 103 10.45 3.32 -16.23
CA PRO A 103 10.25 4.11 -17.41
C PRO A 103 9.06 3.59 -18.23
N SER A 104 8.11 4.48 -18.46
CA SER A 104 6.85 4.14 -19.11
C SER A 104 6.37 5.34 -19.92
N PHE A 105 5.71 5.10 -21.02
CA PHE A 105 5.13 6.17 -21.83
C PHE A 105 3.86 5.71 -22.53
N MET A 106 2.98 6.67 -22.79
CA MET A 106 1.81 6.46 -23.63
C MET A 106 1.63 7.62 -24.62
N PHE A 107 0.97 7.33 -25.72
CA PHE A 107 0.51 8.34 -26.64
C PHE A 107 -0.77 7.89 -27.38
N ASN A 108 -1.64 8.84 -27.64
CA ASN A 108 -2.88 8.62 -28.36
C ASN A 108 -2.62 8.75 -29.87
N LEU A 109 -2.88 7.68 -30.61
CA LEU A 109 -2.80 7.64 -32.07
C LEU A 109 -4.00 8.36 -32.70
N ASN A 110 -5.19 8.12 -32.15
CA ASN A 110 -6.44 8.72 -32.56
C ASN A 110 -7.47 8.62 -31.44
N LYS A 111 -8.73 9.05 -31.69
CA LYS A 111 -9.81 9.05 -30.68
C LYS A 111 -10.20 7.63 -30.19
N LYS A 112 -9.76 6.57 -30.86
CA LYS A 112 -10.16 5.19 -30.57
C LYS A 112 -8.96 4.28 -30.29
N SER A 113 -7.74 4.78 -30.43
CA SER A 113 -6.54 3.98 -30.34
C SER A 113 -5.42 4.73 -29.63
N SER A 114 -4.81 4.08 -28.67
CA SER A 114 -3.64 4.56 -27.94
C SER A 114 -2.62 3.45 -27.85
N LEU A 115 -1.37 3.80 -27.66
CA LEU A 115 -0.26 2.89 -27.40
C LEU A 115 0.41 3.28 -26.10
N ALA A 116 0.74 2.30 -25.28
CA ALA A 116 1.58 2.49 -24.11
C ALA A 116 2.66 1.41 -24.04
N LEU A 117 3.80 1.78 -23.48
CA LEU A 117 4.86 0.87 -23.05
C LEU A 117 5.11 1.12 -21.57
N PHE A 118 5.22 0.08 -20.79
CA PHE A 118 5.53 0.23 -19.38
C PHE A 118 6.45 -0.87 -18.86
N THR A 119 7.21 -0.51 -17.85
CA THR A 119 8.01 -1.44 -17.05
C THR A 119 7.59 -1.31 -15.59
N ARG A 120 7.51 -2.42 -14.86
CA ARG A 120 7.07 -2.44 -13.49
C ARG A 120 7.80 -3.52 -12.70
N ALA A 121 8.14 -3.23 -11.46
CA ALA A 121 8.63 -4.20 -10.50
C ALA A 121 7.72 -4.21 -9.27
N ARG A 122 7.39 -5.39 -8.78
CA ARG A 122 6.54 -5.55 -7.60
C ARG A 122 7.16 -6.52 -6.62
N SER A 123 6.96 -6.24 -5.33
CA SER A 123 7.30 -7.17 -4.25
C SER A 123 6.20 -7.19 -3.22
N ILE A 124 5.77 -8.38 -2.83
CA ILE A 124 4.83 -8.59 -1.73
C ILE A 124 5.48 -9.55 -0.74
N THR A 125 5.64 -9.08 0.49
CA THR A 125 6.16 -9.88 1.58
C THR A 125 5.12 -9.94 2.69
N HIS A 126 4.78 -11.15 3.10
CA HIS A 126 3.88 -11.41 4.19
C HIS A 126 4.62 -12.21 5.28
N LEU A 127 4.68 -11.65 6.47
CA LEU A 127 5.20 -12.29 7.67
C LEU A 127 4.01 -12.63 8.55
N SER A 128 3.84 -13.89 8.88
CA SER A 128 2.68 -14.39 9.62
C SER A 128 3.11 -15.09 10.90
N ASN A 129 2.27 -14.98 11.90
CA ASN A 129 2.45 -15.66 13.18
C ASN A 129 3.77 -15.30 13.87
N ILE A 130 4.16 -14.03 13.84
CA ILE A 130 5.31 -13.54 14.61
C ILE A 130 4.86 -13.36 16.06
N SER A 131 5.64 -13.87 17.01
CA SER A 131 5.39 -13.57 18.42
C SER A 131 5.66 -12.08 18.68
N GLY A 132 4.61 -11.29 18.81
CA GLY A 132 4.70 -9.90 19.18
C GLY A 132 5.26 -9.70 20.58
N LYS A 133 5.05 -10.68 21.48
CA LYS A 133 5.65 -10.67 22.80
C LYS A 133 7.17 -10.76 22.71
N ALA A 134 7.70 -11.66 21.88
CA ALA A 134 9.13 -11.75 21.66
C ALA A 134 9.72 -10.48 21.02
N LEU A 135 8.99 -9.83 20.10
CA LEU A 135 9.41 -8.56 19.53
C LEU A 135 9.47 -7.47 20.60
N ASN A 136 8.49 -7.39 21.48
CA ASN A 136 8.46 -6.44 22.58
C ASN A 136 9.65 -6.65 23.54
N ASP A 137 9.90 -7.89 23.92
CA ASP A 137 11.00 -8.23 24.82
C ASP A 137 12.38 -7.88 24.22
N ILE A 138 12.55 -8.07 22.91
CA ILE A 138 13.77 -7.66 22.20
C ILE A 138 13.92 -6.13 22.19
N GLN A 139 12.83 -5.38 22.01
CA GLN A 139 12.86 -3.91 21.99
C GLN A 139 13.13 -3.31 23.39
N GLU A 140 12.65 -3.94 24.43
CA GLU A 140 12.85 -3.51 25.81
C GLU A 140 14.21 -3.98 26.41
N ASP A 141 15.04 -4.63 25.61
CA ASP A 141 16.37 -5.15 26.01
C ASP A 141 16.31 -6.04 27.26
N ILE A 142 15.25 -6.84 27.34
CA ILE A 142 15.01 -7.75 28.48
C ILE A 142 15.97 -8.94 28.36
N ASN A 143 16.95 -8.97 29.24
CA ASN A 143 17.96 -10.05 29.34
C ASN A 143 17.46 -11.29 30.13
N GLU A 144 16.18 -11.58 30.10
CA GLU A 144 15.63 -12.75 30.77
C GLU A 144 15.48 -13.94 29.81
N ASN A 145 15.67 -15.17 30.36
CA ASN A 145 15.39 -16.37 29.59
C ASN A 145 13.87 -16.49 29.35
N TYR A 146 13.42 -16.26 28.14
CA TYR A 146 12.03 -16.43 27.77
C TYR A 146 11.86 -17.56 26.74
N GLN A 147 10.72 -18.23 26.80
CA GLN A 147 10.33 -19.24 25.81
C GLN A 147 9.33 -18.64 24.82
N VAL A 148 9.68 -18.64 23.56
CA VAL A 148 8.77 -18.33 22.48
C VAL A 148 8.06 -19.58 22.04
N ASN A 149 6.80 -19.71 22.37
CA ASN A 149 5.96 -20.83 21.93
C ASN A 149 5.32 -20.55 20.56
N ASN A 150 6.07 -19.95 19.65
CA ASN A 150 5.60 -19.69 18.31
C ASN A 150 6.04 -20.79 17.36
N GLN A 151 5.11 -21.64 16.98
CA GLN A 151 5.42 -22.86 16.22
C GLN A 151 5.13 -22.75 14.73
N ASN A 152 4.50 -21.66 14.28
CA ASN A 152 4.01 -21.52 12.91
C ASN A 152 4.43 -20.21 12.23
N PHE A 153 5.58 -19.65 12.63
CA PHE A 153 6.14 -18.50 11.93
C PHE A 153 6.34 -18.81 10.45
N SER A 154 5.85 -17.97 9.60
CA SER A 154 6.06 -18.10 8.17
C SER A 154 6.39 -16.76 7.49
N ILE A 155 7.26 -16.83 6.49
CA ILE A 155 7.57 -15.74 5.59
C ILE A 155 7.20 -16.18 4.18
N ALA A 156 6.32 -15.44 3.53
CA ALA A 156 6.04 -15.58 2.11
C ALA A 156 6.48 -14.29 1.39
N ALA A 157 7.50 -14.39 0.56
CA ALA A 157 8.00 -13.27 -0.23
C ALA A 157 7.92 -13.60 -1.72
N ASN A 158 7.32 -12.72 -2.48
CA ASN A 158 7.21 -12.81 -3.93
C ASN A 158 7.70 -11.50 -4.54
N ALA A 159 8.50 -11.60 -5.61
CA ALA A 159 8.94 -10.45 -6.39
C ALA A 159 8.92 -10.81 -7.87
N TRP A 160 8.47 -9.87 -8.71
CA TRP A 160 8.44 -10.07 -10.15
C TRP A 160 8.55 -8.75 -10.91
N GLY A 161 9.00 -8.84 -12.14
CA GLY A 161 9.03 -7.74 -13.10
C GLY A 161 7.99 -7.93 -14.20
N GLU A 162 7.42 -6.84 -14.65
CA GLU A 162 6.46 -6.80 -15.76
C GLU A 162 6.97 -5.85 -16.83
N PHE A 163 6.79 -6.26 -18.08
CA PHE A 163 6.94 -5.41 -19.25
C PHE A 163 5.67 -5.54 -20.09
N GLY A 164 5.09 -4.43 -20.47
CA GLY A 164 3.85 -4.43 -21.24
C GLY A 164 3.85 -3.43 -22.38
N VAL A 165 3.11 -3.80 -23.43
CA VAL A 165 2.80 -2.98 -24.59
C VAL A 165 1.30 -2.92 -24.78
#